data_66a752324baa343d97abd9034dd4d8c6
#
_entry.id   66a752324baa343d97abd9034dd4d8c6
#
_cell.length_a   1.000
_cell.length_b   1.000
_cell.length_c   1.000
_cell.angle_alpha   90.00
_cell.angle_beta   90.00
_cell.angle_gamma   90.00
#
_symmetry.space_group_name_H-M   'P 1'
#
loop_
_entity.id
_entity.type
_entity.pdbx_description
1 polymer ?
#
loop_
_entity_poly.entity_id
_entity_poly.type
_entity_poly.pdbx_seq_one_letter_code
_entity_poly.pdbx_strand_id
1 'polypeptide(L)'
;IIMIADMNCLKIINDEHGHDKGDEALFKLASYLKKHFGPIGECYRIGGDEFCVLAPDVSIEYFEEVCQCFRASLEAEDQETAYPFSASMGYVRLDESGIDECVKKADRKMYEEKRRKGRVRI
;
A
#
# COMPACT_ATOMS: atom_id res chain seq x y z
N ILE A 1 -4.81 1.44 -14.36
CA ILE A 1 -3.70 1.12 -13.45
C ILE A 1 -4.23 0.28 -12.32
N ILE A 2 -3.51 -0.78 -11.99
CA ILE A 2 -3.80 -1.59 -10.83
C ILE A 2 -2.61 -1.54 -9.87
N MET A 3 -2.89 -1.34 -8.58
CA MET A 3 -1.87 -1.29 -7.54
C MET A 3 -2.19 -2.30 -6.45
N ILE A 4 -1.15 -2.98 -5.98
CA ILE A 4 -1.23 -3.83 -4.79
C ILE A 4 -0.42 -3.15 -3.69
N ALA A 5 -1.00 -3.04 -2.51
CA ALA A 5 -0.34 -2.46 -1.35
C ALA A 5 -0.47 -3.40 -0.15
N ASP A 6 0.54 -3.41 0.68
CA ASP A 6 0.60 -4.31 1.83
C ASP A 6 1.22 -3.56 3.00
N MET A 7 0.68 -3.78 4.19
CA MET A 7 1.23 -3.15 5.39
C MET A 7 2.56 -3.81 5.79
N ASN A 8 3.56 -3.00 6.08
CA ASN A 8 4.84 -3.50 6.58
C ASN A 8 4.77 -3.68 8.09
N CYS A 9 5.49 -4.67 8.58
CA CYS A 9 5.71 -4.87 10.02
C CYS A 9 4.44 -5.13 10.83
N LEU A 10 3.36 -5.60 10.22
CA LEU A 10 2.12 -5.87 10.96
C LEU A 10 2.34 -6.88 12.08
N LYS A 11 3.13 -7.93 11.82
CA LYS A 11 3.43 -8.93 12.84
C LYS A 11 4.16 -8.30 14.04
N ILE A 12 5.11 -7.42 13.78
CA ILE A 12 5.84 -6.72 14.83
C ILE A 12 4.88 -5.84 15.64
N ILE A 13 3.99 -5.12 14.98
CA ILE A 13 3.00 -4.28 15.66
C ILE A 13 2.13 -5.15 16.57
N ASN A 14 1.62 -6.27 16.06
CA ASN A 14 0.79 -7.18 16.84
C ASN A 14 1.53 -7.76 18.03
N ASP A 15 2.77 -8.21 17.82
CA ASP A 15 3.57 -8.86 18.86
C ASP A 15 4.01 -7.89 19.97
N GLU A 16 4.38 -6.67 19.60
CA GLU A 16 4.92 -5.69 20.55
C GLU A 16 3.88 -4.73 21.13
N HIS A 17 2.80 -4.44 20.38
CA HIS A 17 1.80 -3.46 20.77
C HIS A 17 0.39 -4.02 20.87
N GLY A 18 0.19 -5.28 20.50
CA GLY A 18 -1.11 -5.95 20.59
C GLY A 18 -1.92 -5.86 19.30
N HIS A 19 -2.85 -6.80 19.14
CA HIS A 19 -3.70 -6.89 17.95
C HIS A 19 -4.58 -5.66 17.75
N ASP A 20 -4.99 -4.99 18.84
CA ASP A 20 -5.76 -3.75 18.73
C ASP A 20 -4.99 -2.67 17.99
N LYS A 21 -3.69 -2.56 18.22
CA LYS A 21 -2.84 -1.58 17.51
C LYS A 21 -2.59 -2.01 16.08
N GLY A 22 -2.49 -3.31 15.81
CA GLY A 22 -2.41 -3.82 14.44
C GLY A 22 -3.66 -3.49 13.65
N ASP A 23 -4.83 -3.68 14.24
CA ASP A 23 -6.10 -3.34 13.62
C ASP A 23 -6.23 -1.83 13.38
N GLU A 24 -5.79 -1.02 14.34
CA GLU A 24 -5.73 0.44 14.19
C GLU A 24 -4.85 0.85 13.01
N ALA A 25 -3.67 0.23 12.89
CA ALA A 25 -2.74 0.51 11.81
C ALA A 25 -3.35 0.16 10.45
N LEU A 26 -4.02 -0.99 10.35
CA LEU A 26 -4.69 -1.41 9.12
C LEU A 26 -5.83 -0.45 8.75
N PHE A 27 -6.60 -0.02 9.73
CA PHE A 27 -7.67 0.96 9.52
C PHE A 27 -7.11 2.28 9.00
N LYS A 28 -6.01 2.75 9.58
CA LYS A 28 -5.35 3.99 9.13
C LYS A 28 -4.85 3.86 7.70
N LEU A 29 -4.23 2.73 7.37
CA LEU A 29 -3.75 2.50 6.01
C LEU A 29 -4.91 2.52 5.01
N ALA A 30 -6.00 1.84 5.33
CA ALA A 30 -7.20 1.84 4.48
C ALA A 30 -7.74 3.26 4.30
N SER A 31 -7.75 4.06 5.37
CA SER A 31 -8.21 5.45 5.33
C SER A 31 -7.35 6.31 4.42
N TYR A 32 -6.03 6.18 4.50
CA TYR A 32 -5.10 6.91 3.63
C TYR A 32 -5.25 6.49 2.17
N LEU A 33 -5.39 5.18 1.91
CA LEU A 33 -5.64 4.69 0.56
C LEU A 33 -6.91 5.30 -0.03
N LYS A 34 -7.99 5.29 0.73
CA LYS A 34 -9.26 5.85 0.30
C LYS A 34 -9.16 7.37 0.07
N LYS A 35 -8.46 8.07 0.94
CA LYS A 35 -8.28 9.52 0.84
C LYS A 35 -7.56 9.90 -0.45
N HIS A 36 -6.46 9.24 -0.76
CA HIS A 36 -5.62 9.61 -1.90
C HIS A 36 -6.08 8.99 -3.21
N PHE A 37 -6.48 7.73 -3.20
CA PHE A 37 -6.83 7.01 -4.43
C PHE A 37 -8.33 6.93 -4.69
N GLY A 38 -9.17 7.15 -3.68
CA GLY A 38 -10.61 7.16 -3.86
C GLY A 38 -11.11 8.12 -4.95
N PRO A 39 -10.56 9.34 -5.05
CA PRO A 39 -10.99 10.27 -6.11
C PRO A 39 -10.67 9.81 -7.54
N ILE A 40 -9.71 8.91 -7.74
CA ILE A 40 -9.29 8.47 -9.06
C ILE A 40 -9.59 7.00 -9.35
N GLY A 41 -10.17 6.28 -8.38
CA GLY A 41 -10.43 4.87 -8.56
C GLY A 41 -11.14 4.22 -7.40
N GLU A 42 -11.04 2.91 -7.31
CA GLU A 42 -11.64 2.12 -6.26
C GLU A 42 -10.59 1.40 -5.45
N CYS A 43 -10.81 1.31 -4.13
CA CYS A 43 -9.90 0.66 -3.20
C CYS A 43 -10.59 -0.55 -2.59
N TYR A 44 -9.89 -1.68 -2.54
CA TYR A 44 -10.39 -2.94 -2.01
C TYR A 44 -9.41 -3.53 -1.01
N ARG A 45 -9.92 -4.15 0.02
CA ARG A 45 -9.10 -4.99 0.90
C ARG A 45 -9.23 -6.43 0.39
N ILE A 46 -8.10 -7.03 0.00
CA ILE A 46 -8.09 -8.36 -0.63
C ILE A 46 -7.48 -9.45 0.24
N GLY A 47 -6.92 -9.08 1.36
CA GLY A 47 -6.35 -10.02 2.31
C GLY A 47 -6.28 -9.40 3.68
N GLY A 48 -5.62 -10.06 4.64
CA GLY A 48 -5.49 -9.55 6.01
C GLY A 48 -4.85 -8.18 6.07
N ASP A 49 -3.72 -8.03 5.41
CA ASP A 49 -2.92 -6.80 5.38
C ASP A 49 -2.71 -6.26 3.97
N GLU A 50 -3.46 -6.77 2.99
CA GLU A 50 -3.27 -6.51 1.57
C GLU A 50 -4.46 -5.76 0.97
N PHE A 51 -4.15 -4.76 0.14
CA PHE A 51 -5.12 -3.87 -0.48
C PHE A 51 -4.86 -3.76 -1.97
N CYS A 52 -5.91 -3.47 -2.72
CA CYS A 52 -5.83 -3.26 -4.16
C CYS A 52 -6.49 -1.94 -4.54
N VAL A 53 -5.88 -1.21 -5.46
CA VAL A 53 -6.46 0.01 -6.04
C VAL A 53 -6.61 -0.20 -7.53
N LEU A 54 -7.80 0.15 -8.04
CA LEU A 54 -8.08 0.15 -9.48
C LEU A 54 -8.36 1.58 -9.91
N ALA A 55 -7.51 2.13 -10.80
CA ALA A 55 -7.64 3.48 -11.32
C ALA A 55 -7.69 3.41 -12.85
N PRO A 56 -8.90 3.32 -13.44
CA PRO A 56 -9.03 3.02 -14.87
C PRO A 56 -8.72 4.18 -15.82
N ASP A 57 -8.98 5.42 -15.41
CA ASP A 57 -8.94 6.56 -16.31
C ASP A 57 -7.96 7.63 -15.87
N VAL A 58 -6.75 7.23 -15.50
CA VAL A 58 -5.74 8.15 -15.00
C VAL A 58 -4.41 7.88 -15.72
N SER A 59 -3.65 8.95 -15.99
CA SER A 59 -2.32 8.78 -16.56
C SER A 59 -1.36 8.23 -15.52
N ILE A 60 -0.29 7.57 -15.99
CA ILE A 60 0.72 7.03 -15.07
C ILE A 60 1.40 8.16 -14.30
N GLU A 61 1.62 9.31 -14.95
CA GLU A 61 2.26 10.47 -14.35
C GLU A 61 1.42 11.01 -13.18
N TYR A 62 0.12 11.15 -13.39
CA TYR A 62 -0.78 11.61 -12.34
C TYR A 62 -0.88 10.59 -11.20
N PHE A 63 -0.96 9.31 -11.55
CA PHE A 63 -0.99 8.25 -10.55
C PHE A 63 0.25 8.30 -9.67
N GLU A 64 1.41 8.55 -10.25
CA GLU A 64 2.67 8.66 -9.50
C GLU A 64 2.68 9.86 -8.57
N GLU A 65 2.08 10.98 -8.99
CA GLU A 65 1.92 12.15 -8.11
C GLU A 65 1.05 11.80 -6.90
N VAL A 66 -0.04 11.07 -7.12
CA VAL A 66 -0.91 10.61 -6.03
C VAL A 66 -0.14 9.68 -5.10
N CYS A 67 0.69 8.78 -5.65
CA CYS A 67 1.53 7.90 -4.86
C CYS A 67 2.49 8.69 -3.96
N GLN A 68 3.09 9.76 -4.47
CA GLN A 68 4.00 10.60 -3.67
C GLN A 68 3.28 11.23 -2.50
N CYS A 69 2.08 11.76 -2.72
CA CYS A 69 1.26 12.34 -1.65
C CYS A 69 0.88 11.28 -0.62
N PHE A 70 0.51 10.10 -1.09
CA PHE A 70 0.17 8.98 -0.23
C PHE A 70 1.38 8.59 0.64
N ARG A 71 2.56 8.42 0.05
CA ARG A 71 3.78 8.08 0.79
C ARG A 71 4.12 9.14 1.84
N ALA A 72 3.95 10.41 1.51
CA ALA A 72 4.20 11.50 2.45
C ALA A 72 3.26 11.43 3.66
N SER A 73 1.98 11.09 3.42
CA SER A 73 1.02 10.89 4.51
C SER A 73 1.42 9.73 5.42
N LEU A 74 1.91 8.62 4.84
CA LEU A 74 2.37 7.49 5.64
C LEU A 74 3.59 7.84 6.49
N GLU A 75 4.53 8.59 5.95
CA GLU A 75 5.71 9.04 6.69
C GLU A 75 5.33 9.94 7.86
N ALA A 76 4.38 10.85 7.64
CA ALA A 76 3.89 11.73 8.70
C ALA A 76 3.23 10.93 9.82
N GLU A 77 2.42 9.93 9.46
CA GLU A 77 1.78 9.05 10.44
C GLU A 77 2.80 8.23 11.21
N ASP A 78 3.84 7.74 10.54
CA ASP A 78 4.90 6.97 11.16
C ASP A 78 5.58 7.73 12.30
N GLN A 79 5.74 9.05 12.14
CA GLN A 79 6.34 9.89 13.17
C GLN A 79 5.41 10.15 14.35
N GLU A 80 4.10 10.02 14.16
CA GLU A 80 3.11 10.28 15.20
C GLU A 80 2.75 9.03 16.01
N THR A 81 3.00 7.83 15.46
CA THR A 81 2.61 6.58 16.12
C THR A 81 3.74 6.01 16.97
N ALA A 82 3.36 5.22 17.99
CA ALA A 82 4.30 4.52 18.85
C ALA A 82 4.86 3.25 18.20
N TYR A 83 4.33 2.86 17.03
CA TYR A 83 4.75 1.66 16.30
C TYR A 83 5.17 2.05 14.88
N PRO A 84 5.99 1.22 14.20
CA PRO A 84 6.36 1.52 12.83
C PRO A 84 5.15 1.45 11.91
N PHE A 85 4.95 2.51 11.10
CA PHE A 85 3.82 2.59 10.20
C PHE A 85 4.32 2.84 8.78
N SER A 86 4.23 1.83 7.93
CA SER A 86 4.59 1.96 6.52
C SER A 86 3.89 0.89 5.70
N ALA A 87 3.89 1.09 4.38
CA ALA A 87 3.34 0.13 3.44
C ALA A 87 4.29 0.00 2.26
N SER A 88 4.24 -1.15 1.62
CA SER A 88 4.92 -1.38 0.35
C SER A 88 3.86 -1.48 -0.73
N MET A 89 4.18 -0.98 -1.93
CA MET A 89 3.23 -0.99 -3.04
C MET A 89 3.93 -1.25 -4.36
N GLY A 90 3.17 -1.82 -5.29
CA GLY A 90 3.58 -1.99 -6.66
C GLY A 90 2.38 -1.74 -7.56
N TYR A 91 2.60 -1.13 -8.70
CA TYR A 91 1.53 -0.83 -9.65
C TYR A 91 1.99 -1.02 -11.07
N VAL A 92 1.04 -1.36 -11.93
CA VAL A 92 1.27 -1.52 -13.36
C VAL A 92 0.05 -0.98 -14.11
N ARG A 93 0.27 -0.61 -15.36
CA ARG A 93 -0.80 -0.29 -16.27
C ARG A 93 -1.42 -1.60 -16.78
N LEU A 94 -2.73 -1.67 -16.84
CA LEU A 94 -3.41 -2.83 -17.44
C LEU A 94 -3.06 -2.90 -18.92
N ASP A 95 -2.71 -4.09 -19.39
CA ASP A 95 -2.33 -4.35 -20.77
C ASP A 95 -3.04 -5.59 -21.32
N GLU A 96 -2.63 -6.05 -22.49
CA GLU A 96 -3.23 -7.18 -23.20
C GLU A 96 -3.04 -8.52 -22.50
N SER A 97 -2.14 -8.62 -21.55
CA SER A 97 -1.90 -9.87 -20.82
C SER A 97 -3.06 -10.22 -19.87
N GLY A 98 -3.95 -9.26 -19.61
CA GLY A 98 -5.13 -9.46 -18.80
C GLY A 98 -4.91 -9.08 -17.33
N ILE A 99 -6.02 -9.02 -16.61
CA ILE A 99 -6.00 -8.53 -15.23
C ILE A 99 -5.21 -9.46 -14.30
N ASP A 100 -5.30 -10.77 -14.47
CA ASP A 100 -4.60 -11.73 -13.60
C ASP A 100 -3.08 -11.56 -13.68
N GLU A 101 -2.54 -11.39 -14.89
CA GLU A 101 -1.11 -11.17 -15.08
C GLU A 101 -0.69 -9.81 -14.54
N CYS A 102 -1.52 -8.80 -14.70
CA CYS A 102 -1.23 -7.46 -14.18
C CYS A 102 -1.21 -7.45 -12.66
N VAL A 103 -2.14 -8.18 -12.02
CA VAL A 103 -2.14 -8.35 -10.57
C VAL A 103 -0.84 -9.00 -10.11
N LYS A 104 -0.39 -10.05 -10.79
CA LYS A 104 0.86 -10.74 -10.45
C LYS A 104 2.07 -9.80 -10.58
N LYS A 105 2.10 -8.99 -11.63
CA LYS A 105 3.18 -8.02 -11.83
C LYS A 105 3.20 -6.95 -10.74
N ALA A 106 2.03 -6.41 -10.39
CA ALA A 106 1.91 -5.41 -9.34
C ALA A 106 2.32 -5.99 -7.99
N ASP A 107 1.88 -7.20 -7.70
CA ASP A 107 2.23 -7.92 -6.47
C ASP A 107 3.74 -8.14 -6.37
N ARG A 108 4.38 -8.54 -7.47
CA ARG A 108 5.82 -8.74 -7.52
C ARG A 108 6.58 -7.44 -7.21
N LYS A 109 6.15 -6.34 -7.79
CA LYS A 109 6.75 -5.01 -7.53
C LYS A 109 6.58 -4.60 -6.08
N MET A 110 5.41 -4.84 -5.51
CA MET A 110 5.14 -4.58 -4.09
C MET A 110 6.09 -5.40 -3.21
N TYR A 111 6.27 -6.67 -3.54
CA TYR A 111 7.13 -7.56 -2.78
C TYR A 111 8.61 -7.13 -2.86
N GLU A 112 9.05 -6.65 -4.02
CA GLU A 112 10.41 -6.12 -4.19
C GLU A 112 10.64 -4.89 -3.31
N GLU A 113 9.68 -3.99 -3.25
CA GLU A 113 9.75 -2.82 -2.37
C GLU A 113 9.80 -3.26 -0.89
N LYS A 114 8.96 -4.22 -0.52
CA LYS A 114 8.93 -4.74 0.83
C LYS A 114 10.27 -5.32 1.24
N ARG A 115 10.92 -6.07 0.36
CA ARG A 115 12.25 -6.64 0.62
C ARG A 115 13.32 -5.58 0.74
N ARG A 116 13.30 -4.54 -0.10
CA ARG A 116 14.26 -3.44 0.00
C ARG A 116 14.16 -2.73 1.35
N LYS A 117 12.93 -2.47 1.81
CA LYS A 117 12.72 -1.83 3.11
C LYS A 117 13.24 -2.69 4.26
N GLY A 118 13.06 -4.00 4.16
CA GLY A 118 13.60 -4.93 5.15
C GLY A 118 15.12 -4.94 5.19
N ARG A 119 15.78 -4.77 4.03
CA ARG A 119 17.26 -4.77 3.95
C ARG A 119 17.91 -3.52 4.51
N VAL A 120 17.20 -2.42 4.51
CA VAL A 120 17.72 -1.13 5.01
C VAL A 120 17.76 -1.10 6.54
N ARG A 121 17.06 -1.99 7.17
CA ARG A 121 17.06 -2.12 8.63
C ARG A 121 18.20 -3.01 9.08
N ILE A 122 19.26 -2.41 9.46
CA ILE A 122 20.39 -3.10 10.07
C ILE A 122 20.44 -2.76 11.54
#